data_77b08d815c17b4c010a7e997ac1a235f
#
_entry.id   77b08d815c17b4c010a7e997ac1a235f
#
_cell.length_a   1.000
_cell.length_b   1.000
_cell.length_c   1.000
_cell.angle_alpha   90.00
_cell.angle_beta   90.00
_cell.angle_gamma   90.00
#
_symmetry.space_group_name_H-M   'P 1'
#
loop_
_entity.id
_entity.type
_entity.pdbx_description
1 polymer ?
#
loop_
_entity_poly.entity_id
_entity_poly.type
_entity_poly.pdbx_seq_one_letter_code
_entity_poly.pdbx_strand_id
1 'polypeptide(L)'
;LRFLLDTNICVYSLNRRPPEVLQRLREVGPAGIAISVITVVELRHGAAKSQDPKGAHEKLDLLLKPLSVLDFDEDAAQTAGRIRAELDRAGTPIGDLDSLIAAHALSAGLTLVSNNLREFERVPHLRTENWVAS
;
A
#
# COMPACT_ATOMS: atom_id res chain seq x y z
N LEU A 1 5.79 13.40 3.70
CA LEU A 1 5.01 12.16 3.57
C LEU A 1 4.80 11.52 4.94
N ARG A 2 3.63 10.95 5.16
CA ARG A 2 3.28 10.29 6.43
C ARG A 2 2.80 8.86 6.23
N PHE A 3 2.05 8.61 5.16
CA PHE A 3 1.33 7.35 4.96
C PHE A 3 1.70 6.70 3.65
N LEU A 4 1.80 5.37 3.68
CA LEU A 4 1.89 4.54 2.49
C LEU A 4 0.59 3.71 2.44
N LEU A 5 -0.15 3.82 1.33
CA LEU A 5 -1.40 3.08 1.17
C LEU A 5 -1.11 1.70 0.58
N ASP A 6 -1.73 0.65 1.15
CA ASP A 6 -1.67 -0.66 0.51
C ASP A 6 -2.61 -0.73 -0.71
N THR A 7 -2.54 -1.82 -1.45
CA THR A 7 -3.31 -1.99 -2.69
C THR A 7 -4.81 -1.92 -2.44
N ASN A 8 -5.31 -2.55 -1.39
CA ASN A 8 -6.75 -2.57 -1.11
C ASN A 8 -7.29 -1.19 -0.78
N ILE A 9 -6.54 -0.38 -0.04
CA ILE A 9 -6.95 1.00 0.26
C ILE A 9 -7.01 1.82 -1.04
N CYS A 10 -6.08 1.60 -1.97
CA CYS A 10 -6.12 2.26 -3.29
C CYS A 10 -7.37 1.83 -4.07
N VAL A 11 -7.72 0.54 -4.05
CA VAL A 11 -8.92 0.03 -4.71
C VAL A 11 -10.18 0.66 -4.10
N TYR A 12 -10.25 0.77 -2.77
CA TYR A 12 -11.36 1.46 -2.11
C TYR A 12 -11.48 2.91 -2.59
N SER A 13 -10.34 3.59 -2.73
CA SER A 13 -10.30 4.97 -3.22
C SER A 13 -10.83 5.07 -4.65
N LEU A 14 -10.44 4.14 -5.53
CA LEU A 14 -10.92 4.08 -6.91
C LEU A 14 -12.42 3.86 -6.98
N ASN A 15 -12.94 2.99 -6.11
CA ASN A 15 -14.36 2.65 -6.05
C ASN A 15 -15.19 3.65 -5.24
N ARG A 16 -14.52 4.62 -4.60
CA ARG A 16 -15.12 5.66 -3.76
C ARG A 16 -15.94 5.09 -2.60
N ARG A 17 -15.51 3.96 -2.06
CA ARG A 17 -16.13 3.25 -0.93
C ARG A 17 -15.07 2.51 -0.13
N PRO A 18 -15.18 2.44 1.20
CA PRO A 18 -16.18 3.13 2.02
C PRO A 18 -15.87 4.62 2.16
N PRO A 19 -16.87 5.46 2.47
CA PRO A 19 -16.68 6.93 2.51
C PRO A 19 -15.67 7.40 3.55
N GLU A 20 -15.48 6.69 4.65
CA GLU A 20 -14.50 7.06 5.68
C GLU A 20 -13.05 7.03 5.15
N VAL A 21 -12.74 6.15 4.18
CA VAL A 21 -11.42 6.12 3.53
C VAL A 21 -11.21 7.42 2.74
N LEU A 22 -12.20 7.82 1.94
CA LEU A 22 -12.13 9.06 1.17
C LEU A 22 -12.00 10.27 2.08
N GLN A 23 -12.72 10.27 3.20
CA GLN A 23 -12.66 11.35 4.17
C GLN A 23 -11.25 11.50 4.74
N ARG A 24 -10.62 10.39 5.14
CA ARG A 24 -9.24 10.42 5.65
C ARG A 24 -8.25 10.89 4.60
N LEU A 25 -8.41 10.47 3.35
CA LEU A 25 -7.57 10.94 2.25
C LEU A 25 -7.65 12.46 2.11
N ARG A 26 -8.85 13.02 2.18
CA ARG A 26 -9.04 14.46 2.10
C ARG A 26 -8.43 15.19 3.30
N GLU A 27 -8.60 14.65 4.50
CA GLU A 27 -8.05 15.25 5.72
C GLU A 27 -6.53 15.28 5.72
N VAL A 28 -5.89 14.20 5.28
CA VAL A 28 -4.44 14.10 5.21
C VAL A 28 -3.90 14.97 4.06
N GLY A 29 -4.57 14.94 2.93
CA GLY A 29 -4.14 15.63 1.72
C GLY A 29 -3.04 14.89 0.96
N PRO A 30 -2.92 15.15 -0.36
CA PRO A 30 -2.02 14.38 -1.23
C PRO A 30 -0.54 14.49 -0.85
N ALA A 31 -0.11 15.60 -0.25
CA ALA A 31 1.28 15.76 0.16
C ALA A 31 1.70 14.79 1.27
N GLY A 32 0.75 14.25 2.03
CA GLY A 32 1.02 13.29 3.10
C GLY A 32 0.95 11.84 2.68
N ILE A 33 0.63 11.54 1.42
CA ILE A 33 0.30 10.20 0.95
C ILE A 33 1.28 9.74 -0.12
N ALA A 34 1.81 8.53 0.08
CA ALA A 34 2.66 7.86 -0.89
C ALA A 34 2.06 6.49 -1.26
N ILE A 35 2.46 6.00 -2.42
CA ILE A 35 2.12 4.68 -2.91
C ILE A 35 3.41 4.03 -3.40
N SER A 36 3.61 2.76 -3.04
CA SER A 36 4.75 1.98 -3.54
C SER A 36 4.57 1.67 -5.03
N VAL A 37 5.66 1.69 -5.79
CA VAL A 37 5.65 1.22 -7.18
C VAL A 37 5.18 -0.25 -7.26
N ILE A 38 5.39 -1.04 -6.21
CA ILE A 38 4.87 -2.42 -6.11
C ILE A 38 3.33 -2.42 -6.15
N THR A 39 2.70 -1.51 -5.41
CA THR A 39 1.24 -1.35 -5.46
C THR A 39 0.78 -0.92 -6.86
N VAL A 40 1.55 -0.06 -7.53
CA VAL A 40 1.23 0.33 -8.91
C VAL A 40 1.21 -0.88 -9.84
N VAL A 41 2.15 -1.83 -9.69
CA VAL A 41 2.13 -3.08 -10.48
C VAL A 41 0.81 -3.82 -10.28
N GLU A 42 0.36 -3.98 -9.04
CA GLU A 42 -0.89 -4.67 -8.75
C GLU A 42 -2.10 -3.93 -9.33
N LEU A 43 -2.13 -2.62 -9.20
CA LEU A 43 -3.23 -1.80 -9.74
C LEU A 43 -3.26 -1.84 -11.27
N ARG A 44 -2.09 -1.75 -11.92
CA ARG A 44 -2.01 -1.85 -13.39
C ARG A 44 -2.40 -3.23 -13.89
N HIS A 45 -2.01 -4.29 -13.18
CA HIS A 45 -2.45 -5.65 -13.50
C HIS A 45 -3.98 -5.75 -13.44
N GLY A 46 -4.58 -5.23 -12.38
CA GLY A 46 -6.04 -5.21 -12.25
C GLY A 46 -6.73 -4.43 -13.37
N ALA A 47 -6.18 -3.28 -13.74
CA ALA A 47 -6.71 -2.46 -14.83
C ALA A 47 -6.60 -3.19 -16.17
N ALA A 48 -5.46 -3.81 -16.45
CA ALA A 48 -5.19 -4.48 -17.71
C ALA A 48 -6.13 -5.67 -17.96
N LYS A 49 -6.55 -6.37 -16.90
CA LYS A 49 -7.45 -7.52 -17.02
C LYS A 49 -8.93 -7.17 -16.81
N SER A 50 -9.26 -5.89 -16.63
CA SER A 50 -10.66 -5.46 -16.46
C SER A 50 -11.43 -5.51 -17.77
N GLN A 51 -12.74 -5.33 -17.70
CA GLN A 51 -13.60 -5.31 -18.90
C GLN A 51 -13.36 -4.08 -19.77
N ASP A 52 -12.90 -2.98 -19.17
CA ASP A 52 -12.56 -1.74 -19.86
C ASP A 52 -11.16 -1.28 -19.44
N PRO A 53 -10.11 -1.88 -20.01
CA PRO A 53 -8.74 -1.56 -19.60
C PRO A 53 -8.39 -0.08 -19.77
N LYS A 54 -8.80 0.52 -20.88
CA LYS A 54 -8.52 1.94 -21.14
C LYS A 54 -9.12 2.83 -20.05
N GLY A 55 -10.40 2.65 -19.75
CA GLY A 55 -11.09 3.42 -18.72
C GLY A 55 -10.51 3.17 -17.33
N ALA A 56 -10.15 1.93 -17.02
CA ALA A 56 -9.54 1.57 -15.75
C ALA A 56 -8.17 2.23 -15.57
N HIS A 57 -7.33 2.25 -16.61
CA HIS A 57 -6.03 2.93 -16.55
C HIS A 57 -6.19 4.44 -16.40
N GLU A 58 -7.17 5.04 -17.07
CA GLU A 58 -7.45 6.48 -16.94
C GLU A 58 -7.85 6.86 -15.52
N LYS A 59 -8.72 6.07 -14.87
CA LYS A 59 -9.10 6.28 -13.48
C LYS A 59 -7.89 6.17 -12.55
N LEU A 60 -7.04 5.20 -12.82
CA LEU A 60 -5.83 4.98 -12.04
C LEU A 60 -4.86 6.15 -12.21
N ASP A 61 -4.69 6.66 -13.41
CA ASP A 61 -3.85 7.85 -13.67
C ASP A 61 -4.33 9.03 -12.85
N LEU A 62 -5.65 9.24 -12.78
CA LEU A 62 -6.23 10.33 -11.99
C LEU A 62 -5.97 10.16 -10.49
N LEU A 63 -6.04 8.93 -9.97
CA LEU A 63 -5.71 8.66 -8.57
C LEU A 63 -4.25 8.95 -8.26
N LEU A 64 -3.35 8.48 -9.12
CA LEU A 64 -1.91 8.53 -8.87
C LEU A 64 -1.32 9.91 -9.09
N LYS A 65 -1.90 10.73 -9.97
CA LYS A 65 -1.33 12.01 -10.38
C LYS A 65 -0.94 12.93 -9.21
N PRO A 66 -1.80 13.16 -8.19
CA PRO A 66 -1.46 14.03 -7.08
C PRO A 66 -0.60 13.38 -5.99
N LEU A 67 -0.39 12.07 -6.07
CA LEU A 67 0.28 11.30 -5.02
C LEU A 67 1.75 11.05 -5.37
N SER A 68 2.55 10.78 -4.34
CA SER A 68 3.96 10.40 -4.54
C SER A 68 4.04 8.90 -4.75
N VAL A 69 4.55 8.48 -5.92
CA VAL A 69 4.86 7.06 -6.16
C VAL A 69 6.34 6.85 -5.84
N LEU A 70 6.62 5.98 -4.88
CA LEU A 70 7.98 5.72 -4.41
C LEU A 70 8.58 4.51 -5.12
N ASP A 71 9.80 4.67 -5.62
CA ASP A 71 10.56 3.56 -6.18
C ASP A 71 10.95 2.58 -5.06
N PHE A 72 10.98 1.29 -5.40
CA PHE A 72 11.41 0.26 -4.46
C PHE A 72 12.94 0.15 -4.56
N ASP A 73 13.62 0.87 -3.67
CA ASP A 73 15.07 1.01 -3.70
C ASP A 73 15.81 -0.13 -2.98
N GLU A 74 17.14 -0.03 -2.93
CA GLU A 74 17.97 -1.05 -2.30
C GLU A 74 17.71 -1.15 -0.79
N ASP A 75 17.48 -0.03 -0.11
CA ASP A 75 17.13 -0.04 1.32
C ASP A 75 15.84 -0.81 1.57
N ALA A 76 14.84 -0.60 0.73
CA ALA A 76 13.59 -1.34 0.80
C ALA A 76 13.82 -2.84 0.54
N ALA A 77 14.70 -3.17 -0.43
CA ALA A 77 15.03 -4.56 -0.74
C ALA A 77 15.74 -5.26 0.43
N GLN A 78 16.70 -4.61 1.07
CA GLN A 78 17.38 -5.16 2.24
C GLN A 78 16.41 -5.37 3.40
N THR A 79 15.53 -4.40 3.64
CA THR A 79 14.49 -4.50 4.67
C THR A 79 13.55 -5.67 4.38
N ALA A 80 13.14 -5.85 3.12
CA ALA A 80 12.26 -6.94 2.72
C ALA A 80 12.91 -8.30 2.98
N GLY A 81 14.18 -8.46 2.62
CA GLY A 81 14.91 -9.70 2.87
C GLY A 81 14.97 -10.04 4.35
N ARG A 82 15.27 -9.03 5.18
CA ARG A 82 15.34 -9.22 6.65
C ARG A 82 13.97 -9.58 7.22
N ILE A 83 12.92 -8.87 6.84
CA ILE A 83 11.56 -9.14 7.33
C ILE A 83 11.13 -10.55 6.96
N ARG A 84 11.32 -10.95 5.70
CA ARG A 84 10.91 -12.29 5.25
C ARG A 84 11.65 -13.38 6.02
N ALA A 85 12.95 -13.22 6.26
CA ALA A 85 13.72 -14.17 7.04
C ALA A 85 13.22 -14.25 8.49
N GLU A 86 12.94 -13.12 9.12
CA GLU A 86 12.42 -13.08 10.49
C GLU A 86 11.06 -13.77 10.61
N LEU A 87 10.15 -13.50 9.66
CA LEU A 87 8.82 -14.09 9.67
C LEU A 87 8.88 -15.61 9.38
N ASP A 88 9.76 -16.03 8.49
CA ASP A 88 9.96 -17.47 8.22
C ASP A 88 10.47 -18.20 9.47
N ARG A 89 11.45 -17.63 10.16
CA ARG A 89 11.99 -18.21 11.39
C ARG A 89 10.96 -18.27 12.51
N ALA A 90 10.07 -17.29 12.57
CA ALA A 90 8.98 -17.24 13.55
C ALA A 90 7.81 -18.15 13.18
N GLY A 91 7.79 -18.71 11.98
CA GLY A 91 6.68 -19.53 11.49
C GLY A 91 5.42 -18.74 11.17
N THR A 92 5.55 -17.44 10.92
CA THR A 92 4.43 -16.53 10.65
C THR A 92 4.63 -15.75 9.34
N PRO A 93 4.82 -16.44 8.20
CA PRO A 93 5.04 -15.74 6.94
C PRO A 93 3.79 -14.96 6.52
N ILE A 94 4.01 -13.93 5.70
CA ILE A 94 2.95 -13.17 5.06
C ILE A 94 3.13 -13.27 3.55
N GLY A 95 2.13 -12.82 2.78
CA GLY A 95 2.19 -12.87 1.32
C GLY A 95 3.42 -12.14 0.77
N ASP A 96 3.93 -12.60 -0.38
CA ASP A 96 5.15 -12.05 -0.98
C ASP A 96 5.04 -10.55 -1.25
N LEU A 97 3.96 -10.12 -1.91
CA LEU A 97 3.75 -8.70 -2.19
C LEU A 97 3.53 -7.89 -0.92
N ASP A 98 2.81 -8.45 0.06
CA ASP A 98 2.59 -7.79 1.35
C ASP A 98 3.89 -7.57 2.10
N SER A 99 4.82 -8.54 2.03
CA SER A 99 6.14 -8.36 2.65
C SER A 99 6.92 -7.22 2.02
N LEU A 100 6.80 -7.03 0.70
CA LEU A 100 7.44 -5.92 0.00
C LEU A 100 6.82 -4.58 0.40
N ILE A 101 5.50 -4.51 0.47
CA ILE A 101 4.79 -3.28 0.86
C ILE A 101 5.15 -2.91 2.31
N ALA A 102 5.13 -3.88 3.22
CA ALA A 102 5.53 -3.65 4.62
C ALA A 102 6.96 -3.14 4.73
N ALA A 103 7.89 -3.76 4.00
CA ALA A 103 9.29 -3.36 3.98
C ALA A 103 9.45 -1.95 3.42
N HIS A 104 8.69 -1.60 2.40
CA HIS A 104 8.74 -0.28 1.81
C HIS A 104 8.32 0.80 2.81
N ALA A 105 7.18 0.57 3.49
CA ALA A 105 6.72 1.50 4.53
C ALA A 105 7.76 1.65 5.64
N LEU A 106 8.31 0.52 6.11
CA LEU A 106 9.28 0.53 7.21
C LEU A 106 10.56 1.25 6.82
N SER A 107 11.13 0.96 5.64
CA SER A 107 12.37 1.59 5.18
C SER A 107 12.21 3.08 4.92
N ALA A 108 11.03 3.51 4.48
CA ALA A 108 10.74 4.93 4.22
C ALA A 108 10.27 5.69 5.47
N GLY A 109 10.10 5.01 6.60
CA GLY A 109 9.64 5.64 7.83
C GLY A 109 8.18 6.08 7.79
N LEU A 110 7.34 5.39 7.02
CA LEU A 110 5.94 5.75 6.83
C LEU A 110 5.02 4.79 7.58
N THR A 111 3.84 5.28 7.94
CA THR A 111 2.77 4.45 8.48
C THR A 111 2.04 3.76 7.33
N LEU A 112 1.91 2.43 7.40
CA LEU A 112 1.17 1.67 6.40
C LEU A 112 -0.32 1.74 6.70
N VAL A 113 -1.11 2.14 5.70
CA VAL A 113 -2.57 2.15 5.81
C VAL A 113 -3.10 0.89 5.12
N SER A 114 -3.80 0.05 5.88
CA SER A 114 -4.31 -1.23 5.40
C SER A 114 -5.57 -1.63 6.16
N ASN A 115 -6.44 -2.38 5.50
CA ASN A 115 -7.56 -3.07 6.15
C ASN A 115 -7.17 -4.50 6.56
N ASN A 116 -5.93 -4.92 6.31
CA ASN A 116 -5.44 -6.26 6.62
C ASN A 116 -4.40 -6.21 7.75
N LEU A 117 -4.77 -5.59 8.88
CA LEU A 117 -3.84 -5.43 10.00
C LEU A 117 -3.41 -6.75 10.61
N ARG A 118 -4.27 -7.78 10.57
CA ARG A 118 -3.96 -9.11 11.10
C ARG A 118 -2.65 -9.66 10.54
N GLU A 119 -2.41 -9.48 9.25
CA GLU A 119 -1.20 -9.93 8.58
C GLU A 119 -0.03 -8.99 8.89
N PHE A 120 -0.24 -7.68 8.75
CA PHE A 120 0.83 -6.69 8.92
C PHE A 120 1.29 -6.53 10.36
N GLU A 121 0.47 -6.86 11.35
CA GLU A 121 0.85 -6.86 12.77
C GLU A 121 1.98 -7.85 13.07
N ARG A 122 2.19 -8.83 12.20
CA ARG A 122 3.31 -9.79 12.34
C ARG A 122 4.68 -9.14 12.07
N VAL A 123 4.71 -7.99 11.41
CA VAL A 123 5.97 -7.31 11.05
C VAL A 123 6.43 -6.44 12.21
N PRO A 124 7.59 -6.73 12.83
CA PRO A 124 8.08 -5.93 13.95
C PRO A 124 8.35 -4.48 13.55
N HIS A 125 7.99 -3.57 14.45
CA HIS A 125 8.24 -2.12 14.34
C HIS A 125 7.45 -1.40 13.25
N LEU A 126 6.63 -2.10 12.46
CA LEU A 126 5.80 -1.47 11.44
C LEU A 126 4.64 -0.71 12.10
N ARG A 127 4.53 0.58 11.78
CA ARG A 127 3.37 1.38 12.20
C ARG A 127 2.27 1.20 11.18
N THR A 128 1.06 0.93 11.66
CA THR A 128 -0.11 0.70 10.81
C THR A 128 -1.30 1.52 11.26
N GLU A 129 -2.17 1.84 10.31
CA GLU A 129 -3.49 2.40 10.57
C GLU A 129 -4.51 1.72 9.66
N ASN A 130 -5.73 1.55 10.17
CA ASN A 130 -6.85 1.11 9.36
C ASN A 130 -7.84 2.27 9.24
N TRP A 131 -8.09 2.70 8.01
CA TRP A 131 -9.03 3.80 7.72
C TRP A 131 -10.45 3.30 7.43
N VAL A 132 -10.65 1.99 7.40
CA VAL A 132 -11.97 1.39 7.24
C VAL A 132 -12.60 1.25 8.63
N ALA A 133 -13.78 1.83 8.81
CA ALA A 133 -14.50 1.72 10.09
C ALA A 133 -14.98 0.28 10.32
N SER A 134 -14.89 -0.17 11.57
CA SER A 134 -15.37 -1.50 11.96
C SER A 134 -16.86 -1.52 12.18
#